data_61ffef5adc39d43bf2055239260bec0f
#
_entry.id   61ffef5adc39d43bf2055239260bec0f
#
_cell.length_a   1.000
_cell.length_b   1.000
_cell.length_c   1.000
_cell.angle_alpha   90.00
_cell.angle_beta   90.00
_cell.angle_gamma   90.00
#
_symmetry.space_group_name_H-M   'P 1'
#
loop_
_entity.id
_entity.type
_entity.pdbx_description
1 polymer ?
#
loop_
_entity_poly.entity_id
_entity_poly.type
_entity_poly.pdbx_seq_one_letter_code
_entity_poly.pdbx_strand_id
1 'polypeptide(L)'
;MVTVLLCTYNGAAYVRAQLQSILDQTVQDLHVVVSDDGSTDETLGIVEAMAAAYPGRITILRQDPPTGSAERHFLKLLVERAYDVSGSTETTAVDADPVQRDINDAAPAPGQRSADGTRVRADYIMLSDQDDVWLPDKVEKTLARMQADEAACRAAGEANASILVHCDSRIVDRELREIAPSFVAYQKMTPSRCQLQQLLVQNNVVGGALMMNRALAERITEIPAHCVMHDQWIALVASAFGHIDFVPESLYLYRQHGDNVLGAGKGSRIMEILGRFGLGRKDGKTKAEMDAHSQRVYREMFLQAESFRSCFDAELSAKQKQLLDAFTSIPKRSRLGKICTILRYGFTYNLFHRTVGECLFIQ
;
A
#
# COMPACT_ATOMS: atom_id res chain seq x y z
N MET A 1 -4.25 -8.70 18.20
CA MET A 1 -4.20 -9.63 17.05
C MET A 1 -3.76 -8.90 15.80
N VAL A 2 -2.88 -9.49 15.00
CA VAL A 2 -2.48 -8.98 13.68
C VAL A 2 -3.23 -9.78 12.60
N THR A 3 -3.84 -9.10 11.64
CA THR A 3 -4.42 -9.75 10.46
C THR A 3 -3.60 -9.38 9.22
N VAL A 4 -3.19 -10.40 8.46
CA VAL A 4 -2.50 -10.24 7.18
C VAL A 4 -3.51 -10.45 6.06
N LEU A 5 -3.69 -9.45 5.20
CA LEU A 5 -4.46 -9.55 3.97
C LEU A 5 -3.51 -9.96 2.83
N LEU A 6 -3.62 -11.19 2.37
CA LEU A 6 -2.85 -11.76 1.26
C LEU A 6 -3.75 -11.83 0.02
N CYS A 7 -3.49 -11.00 -0.98
CA CYS A 7 -4.19 -11.04 -2.26
C CYS A 7 -3.50 -12.00 -3.23
N THR A 8 -4.30 -12.83 -3.91
CA THR A 8 -3.79 -13.80 -4.89
C THR A 8 -4.49 -13.68 -6.25
N TYR A 9 -3.73 -13.90 -7.32
CA TYR A 9 -4.19 -14.09 -8.68
C TYR A 9 -3.13 -14.85 -9.50
N ASN A 10 -3.41 -16.08 -9.90
CA ASN A 10 -2.50 -16.95 -10.65
C ASN A 10 -1.09 -17.04 -10.03
N GLY A 11 -1.02 -17.27 -8.72
CA GLY A 11 0.20 -17.25 -7.91
C GLY A 11 0.74 -18.62 -7.51
N ALA A 12 0.32 -19.73 -8.15
CA ALA A 12 0.65 -21.11 -7.77
C ALA A 12 2.15 -21.35 -7.58
N ALA A 13 2.99 -20.65 -8.34
CA ALA A 13 4.46 -20.81 -8.25
C ALA A 13 5.06 -20.31 -6.93
N TYR A 14 4.39 -19.39 -6.22
CA TYR A 14 4.99 -18.64 -5.10
C TYR A 14 4.16 -18.67 -3.83
N VAL A 15 2.82 -18.73 -3.92
CA VAL A 15 1.88 -18.53 -2.81
C VAL A 15 2.15 -19.44 -1.62
N ARG A 16 2.60 -20.69 -1.85
CA ARG A 16 2.96 -21.63 -0.76
C ARG A 16 4.11 -21.09 0.08
N ALA A 17 5.19 -20.61 -0.56
CA ALA A 17 6.36 -20.10 0.15
C ALA A 17 6.02 -18.84 0.91
N GLN A 18 5.24 -17.94 0.31
CA GLN A 18 4.79 -16.70 0.95
C GLN A 18 3.89 -16.99 2.15
N LEU A 19 2.86 -17.79 1.99
CA LEU A 19 1.92 -18.11 3.07
C LEU A 19 2.62 -18.86 4.22
N GLN A 20 3.55 -19.78 3.91
CA GLN A 20 4.36 -20.46 4.92
C GLN A 20 5.21 -19.46 5.72
N SER A 21 5.85 -18.50 5.05
CA SER A 21 6.69 -17.49 5.72
C SER A 21 5.90 -16.56 6.66
N ILE A 22 4.62 -16.33 6.36
CA ILE A 22 3.71 -15.60 7.25
C ILE A 22 3.31 -16.45 8.45
N LEU A 23 3.04 -17.73 8.26
CA LEU A 23 2.68 -18.66 9.35
C LEU A 23 3.85 -18.94 10.31
N ASP A 24 5.08 -18.83 9.82
CA ASP A 24 6.33 -19.06 10.58
C ASP A 24 6.84 -17.80 11.30
N GLN A 25 6.06 -16.72 11.37
CA GLN A 25 6.45 -15.50 12.09
C GLN A 25 6.61 -15.77 13.61
N THR A 26 7.52 -15.04 14.27
CA THR A 26 7.73 -15.13 15.74
C THR A 26 6.48 -14.74 16.51
N VAL A 27 5.69 -13.80 16.02
CA VAL A 27 4.39 -13.42 16.58
C VAL A 27 3.32 -14.41 16.14
N GLN A 28 2.75 -15.16 17.09
CA GLN A 28 1.76 -16.20 16.82
C GLN A 28 0.30 -15.73 16.91
N ASP A 29 0.03 -14.57 17.54
CA ASP A 29 -1.29 -13.91 17.53
C ASP A 29 -1.52 -13.22 16.18
N LEU A 30 -1.56 -14.05 15.14
CA LEU A 30 -1.64 -13.67 13.75
C LEU A 30 -2.64 -14.54 13.00
N HIS A 31 -3.48 -13.90 12.17
CA HIS A 31 -4.42 -14.54 11.27
C HIS A 31 -4.20 -14.10 9.83
N VAL A 32 -4.33 -15.00 8.87
CA VAL A 32 -4.18 -14.69 7.45
C VAL A 32 -5.53 -14.75 6.75
N VAL A 33 -5.92 -13.69 6.09
CA VAL A 33 -7.05 -13.68 5.15
C VAL A 33 -6.46 -13.73 3.75
N VAL A 34 -6.60 -14.88 3.10
CA VAL A 34 -6.22 -15.05 1.70
C VAL A 34 -7.42 -14.72 0.84
N SER A 35 -7.30 -13.73 -0.01
CA SER A 35 -8.35 -13.35 -0.96
C SER A 35 -7.89 -13.61 -2.38
N ASP A 36 -8.65 -14.41 -3.12
CA ASP A 36 -8.34 -14.80 -4.50
C ASP A 36 -9.21 -14.03 -5.49
N ASP A 37 -8.56 -13.42 -6.48
CA ASP A 37 -9.19 -12.58 -7.51
C ASP A 37 -9.54 -13.36 -8.79
N GLY A 38 -9.97 -14.61 -8.65
CA GLY A 38 -10.39 -15.47 -9.77
C GLY A 38 -9.22 -16.20 -10.43
N SER A 39 -8.30 -16.76 -9.66
CA SER A 39 -7.23 -17.62 -10.19
C SER A 39 -7.76 -18.81 -10.99
N THR A 40 -7.07 -19.13 -12.07
CA THR A 40 -7.37 -20.26 -12.95
C THR A 40 -6.30 -21.36 -12.90
N ASP A 41 -5.23 -21.15 -12.15
CA ASP A 41 -4.17 -22.11 -11.89
C ASP A 41 -4.38 -22.84 -10.54
N GLU A 42 -3.38 -23.56 -10.05
CA GLU A 42 -3.42 -24.31 -8.79
C GLU A 42 -3.39 -23.45 -7.51
N THR A 43 -3.46 -22.11 -7.61
CA THR A 43 -3.35 -21.19 -6.46
C THR A 43 -4.33 -21.56 -5.36
N LEU A 44 -5.62 -21.67 -5.67
CA LEU A 44 -6.67 -21.99 -4.70
C LEU A 44 -6.46 -23.36 -4.06
N GLY A 45 -6.12 -24.37 -4.83
CA GLY A 45 -5.85 -25.73 -4.31
C GLY A 45 -4.69 -25.74 -3.32
N ILE A 46 -3.64 -24.94 -3.57
CA ILE A 46 -2.50 -24.79 -2.65
C ILE A 46 -2.95 -24.11 -1.35
N VAL A 47 -3.71 -23.02 -1.44
CA VAL A 47 -4.19 -22.26 -0.27
C VAL A 47 -5.13 -23.11 0.58
N GLU A 48 -6.07 -23.84 -0.03
CA GLU A 48 -7.01 -24.74 0.65
C GLU A 48 -6.25 -25.88 1.40
N ALA A 49 -5.26 -26.46 0.76
CA ALA A 49 -4.42 -27.47 1.41
C ALA A 49 -3.66 -26.91 2.64
N MET A 50 -3.17 -25.68 2.55
CA MET A 50 -2.53 -25.01 3.68
C MET A 50 -3.54 -24.64 4.77
N ALA A 51 -4.72 -24.15 4.44
CA ALA A 51 -5.77 -23.86 5.42
C ALA A 51 -6.19 -25.13 6.20
N ALA A 52 -6.27 -26.26 5.52
CA ALA A 52 -6.53 -27.55 6.20
C ALA A 52 -5.40 -27.99 7.12
N ALA A 53 -4.13 -27.69 6.79
CA ALA A 53 -2.96 -28.00 7.61
C ALA A 53 -2.80 -27.05 8.82
N TYR A 54 -3.36 -25.83 8.74
CA TYR A 54 -3.27 -24.80 9.78
C TYR A 54 -4.70 -24.32 10.21
N PRO A 55 -5.50 -25.20 10.83
CA PRO A 55 -6.89 -24.90 11.15
C PRO A 55 -7.04 -23.66 12.05
N GLY A 56 -7.93 -22.77 11.69
CA GLY A 56 -8.19 -21.53 12.42
C GLY A 56 -7.17 -20.38 12.18
N ARG A 57 -6.11 -20.62 11.38
CA ARG A 57 -5.09 -19.61 11.09
C ARG A 57 -5.31 -18.89 9.74
N ILE A 58 -6.08 -19.48 8.84
CA ILE A 58 -6.30 -18.99 7.48
C ILE A 58 -7.80 -18.93 7.19
N THR A 59 -8.25 -17.80 6.70
CA THR A 59 -9.58 -17.62 6.08
C THR A 59 -9.41 -17.41 4.59
N ILE A 60 -10.22 -18.08 3.77
CA ILE A 60 -10.18 -17.96 2.31
C ILE A 60 -11.41 -17.18 1.84
N LEU A 61 -11.18 -16.12 1.09
CA LEU A 61 -12.20 -15.34 0.39
C LEU A 61 -12.01 -15.50 -1.13
N ARG A 62 -13.11 -15.57 -1.86
CA ARG A 62 -13.10 -15.59 -3.33
C ARG A 62 -13.83 -14.37 -3.84
N GLN A 63 -13.18 -13.60 -4.69
CA GLN A 63 -13.81 -12.43 -5.30
C GLN A 63 -14.69 -12.87 -6.48
N ASP A 64 -15.99 -12.57 -6.39
CA ASP A 64 -16.95 -12.80 -7.45
C ASP A 64 -17.88 -11.58 -7.59
N PRO A 65 -17.81 -10.79 -8.68
CA PRO A 65 -16.84 -10.91 -9.76
C PRO A 65 -15.42 -10.54 -9.34
N PRO A 66 -14.38 -10.99 -10.06
CA PRO A 66 -13.00 -10.56 -9.87
C PRO A 66 -12.86 -9.04 -9.94
N THR A 67 -11.97 -8.46 -9.15
CA THR A 67 -11.73 -7.01 -9.13
C THR A 67 -10.91 -6.54 -10.33
N GLY A 68 -10.09 -7.43 -10.88
CA GLY A 68 -9.29 -7.24 -12.08
C GLY A 68 -8.04 -6.37 -11.86
N SER A 69 -7.74 -5.95 -10.62
CA SER A 69 -6.52 -5.20 -10.32
C SER A 69 -6.13 -5.28 -8.83
N ALA A 70 -4.84 -5.30 -8.57
CA ALA A 70 -4.31 -5.41 -7.21
C ALA A 70 -4.73 -4.23 -6.32
N GLU A 71 -4.73 -2.99 -6.86
CA GLU A 71 -5.10 -1.81 -6.06
C GLU A 71 -6.57 -1.86 -5.63
N ARG A 72 -7.48 -2.28 -6.51
CA ARG A 72 -8.91 -2.43 -6.18
C ARG A 72 -9.14 -3.59 -5.22
N HIS A 73 -8.41 -4.67 -5.38
CA HIS A 73 -8.53 -5.86 -4.56
C HIS A 73 -8.19 -5.54 -3.09
N PHE A 74 -7.02 -4.96 -2.82
CA PHE A 74 -6.65 -4.56 -1.45
C PHE A 74 -7.61 -3.52 -0.86
N LEU A 75 -7.98 -2.50 -1.63
CA LEU A 75 -8.92 -1.47 -1.14
C LEU A 75 -10.30 -2.06 -0.84
N LYS A 76 -10.80 -2.99 -1.65
CA LYS A 76 -12.06 -3.69 -1.40
C LYS A 76 -12.03 -4.43 -0.07
N LEU A 77 -10.96 -5.18 0.21
CA LEU A 77 -10.80 -5.90 1.48
C LEU A 77 -10.78 -4.95 2.70
N LEU A 78 -10.17 -3.77 2.56
CA LEU A 78 -10.18 -2.77 3.62
C LEU A 78 -11.57 -2.17 3.84
N VAL A 79 -12.25 -1.79 2.77
CA VAL A 79 -13.61 -1.23 2.81
C VAL A 79 -14.62 -2.23 3.41
N GLU A 80 -14.54 -3.49 3.00
CA GLU A 80 -15.40 -4.58 3.49
C GLU A 80 -15.00 -5.07 4.88
N ARG A 81 -13.93 -4.53 5.47
CA ARG A 81 -13.36 -4.95 6.76
C ARG A 81 -13.07 -6.44 6.82
N ALA A 82 -12.54 -7.00 5.75
CA ALA A 82 -12.15 -8.40 5.66
C ALA A 82 -11.08 -8.80 6.70
N TYR A 83 -10.43 -7.84 7.32
CA TYR A 83 -9.48 -8.03 8.42
C TYR A 83 -10.13 -8.39 9.76
N ASP A 84 -11.45 -8.21 9.93
CA ASP A 84 -12.20 -8.69 11.09
C ASP A 84 -12.71 -10.11 10.79
N VAL A 85 -12.06 -11.12 11.36
CA VAL A 85 -12.25 -12.52 11.00
C VAL A 85 -13.52 -13.10 11.66
N SER A 86 -14.36 -13.80 10.89
CA SER A 86 -15.49 -14.54 11.46
C SER A 86 -14.98 -15.76 12.27
N GLY A 87 -15.58 -15.97 13.44
CA GLY A 87 -15.23 -17.09 14.34
C GLY A 87 -15.62 -18.48 13.85
N SER A 88 -16.19 -18.62 12.63
CA SER A 88 -16.54 -19.88 11.99
C SER A 88 -15.57 -20.17 10.85
N THR A 89 -15.12 -21.41 10.75
CA THR A 89 -14.19 -21.92 9.71
C THR A 89 -14.89 -22.19 8.36
N GLU A 90 -16.02 -21.55 8.08
CA GLU A 90 -16.72 -21.76 6.81
C GLU A 90 -16.19 -20.83 5.72
N THR A 91 -15.90 -21.45 4.57
CA THR A 91 -15.61 -20.77 3.31
C THR A 91 -16.88 -20.03 2.85
N THR A 92 -16.97 -18.74 3.13
CA THR A 92 -18.12 -17.95 2.69
C THR A 92 -17.82 -17.28 1.35
N ALA A 93 -18.62 -17.59 0.34
CA ALA A 93 -18.80 -16.66 -0.78
C ALA A 93 -19.40 -15.38 -0.20
N VAL A 94 -18.78 -14.24 -0.46
CA VAL A 94 -19.31 -12.94 0.00
C VAL A 94 -20.46 -12.59 -0.93
N ASP A 95 -21.68 -12.95 -0.54
CA ASP A 95 -22.88 -12.40 -1.16
C ASP A 95 -22.93 -10.90 -0.85
N ALA A 96 -23.06 -10.12 -1.91
CA ALA A 96 -23.07 -8.67 -1.87
C ALA A 96 -24.40 -8.14 -1.32
N ASP A 97 -24.58 -8.20 -0.01
CA ASP A 97 -25.61 -7.39 0.64
C ASP A 97 -24.93 -6.41 1.62
N PRO A 98 -25.01 -5.09 1.39
CA PRO A 98 -24.44 -4.11 2.31
C PRO A 98 -25.26 -4.12 3.59
N VAL A 99 -24.75 -4.82 4.61
CA VAL A 99 -25.32 -4.75 5.96
C VAL A 99 -25.25 -3.29 6.42
N GLN A 100 -26.42 -2.67 6.50
CA GLN A 100 -26.62 -1.38 7.15
C GLN A 100 -26.14 -1.51 8.61
N ARG A 101 -25.02 -0.88 8.94
CA ARG A 101 -24.43 -0.91 10.29
C ARG A 101 -24.87 0.32 11.06
N ASP A 102 -25.43 0.11 12.24
CA ASP A 102 -25.64 1.16 13.21
C ASP A 102 -24.29 1.68 13.72
N ILE A 103 -24.04 2.98 13.52
CA ILE A 103 -22.83 3.70 13.90
C ILE A 103 -22.67 3.90 15.43
N ASN A 104 -23.56 3.31 16.23
CA ASN A 104 -23.63 3.50 17.69
C ASN A 104 -23.09 2.33 18.53
N ASP A 105 -22.57 1.25 17.91
CA ASP A 105 -21.98 0.16 18.71
C ASP A 105 -20.60 0.56 19.22
N ALA A 106 -20.49 0.70 20.54
CA ALA A 106 -19.21 0.92 21.21
C ALA A 106 -18.25 -0.22 20.85
N ALA A 107 -17.10 0.16 20.28
CA ALA A 107 -16.10 -0.79 19.79
C ALA A 107 -15.63 -1.72 20.95
N PRO A 108 -15.63 -3.05 20.79
CA PRO A 108 -15.11 -3.99 21.78
C PRO A 108 -13.60 -3.76 22.01
N ALA A 109 -13.09 -4.17 23.17
CA ALA A 109 -11.67 -4.05 23.49
C ALA A 109 -10.79 -4.91 22.56
N PRO A 110 -9.47 -4.59 22.41
CA PRO A 110 -8.53 -5.33 21.56
C PRO A 110 -8.60 -6.84 21.76
N GLY A 111 -8.61 -7.61 20.67
CA GLY A 111 -8.68 -9.07 20.69
C GLY A 111 -10.04 -9.67 21.14
N GLN A 112 -11.06 -8.84 21.39
CA GLN A 112 -12.39 -9.31 21.74
C GLN A 112 -13.26 -9.59 20.52
N ARG A 113 -14.22 -10.52 20.66
CA ARG A 113 -15.24 -10.77 19.63
C ARG A 113 -16.17 -9.56 19.50
N SER A 114 -16.73 -9.34 18.30
CA SER A 114 -17.82 -8.38 18.09
C SER A 114 -18.99 -8.66 19.03
N ALA A 115 -19.86 -7.67 19.26
CA ALA A 115 -21.01 -7.81 20.16
C ALA A 115 -21.95 -8.97 19.79
N ASP A 116 -21.99 -9.36 18.51
CA ASP A 116 -22.69 -10.54 18.00
C ASP A 116 -21.92 -11.86 18.20
N GLY A 117 -20.67 -11.82 18.72
CA GLY A 117 -19.85 -12.99 19.00
C GLY A 117 -19.27 -13.69 17.76
N THR A 118 -19.49 -13.17 16.56
CA THR A 118 -19.17 -13.84 15.30
C THR A 118 -17.84 -13.43 14.69
N ARG A 119 -17.27 -12.26 15.06
CA ARG A 119 -16.00 -11.77 14.51
C ARG A 119 -14.95 -11.48 15.58
N VAL A 120 -13.71 -11.84 15.29
CA VAL A 120 -12.54 -11.45 16.08
C VAL A 120 -11.97 -10.17 15.49
N ARG A 121 -11.79 -9.15 16.33
CA ARG A 121 -11.35 -7.84 15.93
C ARG A 121 -9.85 -7.79 15.72
N ALA A 122 -9.40 -7.39 14.52
CA ALA A 122 -8.01 -7.07 14.28
C ALA A 122 -7.62 -5.72 14.91
N ASP A 123 -6.44 -5.66 15.53
CA ASP A 123 -5.87 -4.41 16.03
C ASP A 123 -4.93 -3.79 15.00
N TYR A 124 -4.20 -4.64 14.29
CA TYR A 124 -3.22 -4.27 13.27
C TYR A 124 -3.44 -5.05 11.99
N ILE A 125 -3.23 -4.40 10.85
CA ILE A 125 -3.45 -4.98 9.53
C ILE A 125 -2.15 -4.84 8.73
N MET A 126 -1.73 -5.93 8.10
CA MET A 126 -0.63 -5.96 7.15
C MET A 126 -1.14 -6.38 5.78
N LEU A 127 -0.48 -5.89 4.73
CA LEU A 127 -0.74 -6.33 3.36
C LEU A 127 0.38 -7.26 2.91
N SER A 128 0.04 -8.20 2.04
CA SER A 128 0.99 -9.14 1.47
C SER A 128 0.67 -9.44 0.02
N ASP A 129 1.66 -9.30 -0.84
CA ASP A 129 1.63 -9.86 -2.18
C ASP A 129 1.88 -11.38 -2.11
N GLN A 130 1.53 -12.12 -3.15
CA GLN A 130 1.59 -13.60 -3.16
C GLN A 130 2.97 -14.19 -3.42
N ASP A 131 3.95 -13.38 -3.81
CA ASP A 131 5.20 -13.80 -4.48
C ASP A 131 6.48 -13.47 -3.70
N ASP A 132 6.36 -12.81 -2.54
CA ASP A 132 7.44 -12.47 -1.64
C ASP A 132 7.80 -13.61 -0.66
N VAL A 133 8.73 -13.37 0.26
CA VAL A 133 9.00 -14.25 1.43
C VAL A 133 9.33 -13.36 2.64
N TRP A 134 8.56 -13.48 3.72
CA TRP A 134 8.80 -12.72 4.93
C TRP A 134 9.93 -13.31 5.78
N LEU A 135 10.76 -12.47 6.37
CA LEU A 135 11.72 -12.93 7.40
C LEU A 135 10.97 -13.16 8.72
N PRO A 136 11.45 -14.08 9.59
CA PRO A 136 10.69 -14.54 10.76
C PRO A 136 10.29 -13.43 11.75
N ASP A 137 11.03 -12.35 11.82
CA ASP A 137 10.89 -11.23 12.77
C ASP A 137 10.18 -10.00 12.19
N LYS A 138 9.63 -10.10 10.98
CA LYS A 138 8.98 -8.96 10.31
C LYS A 138 7.80 -8.42 11.12
N VAL A 139 6.89 -9.29 11.53
CA VAL A 139 5.71 -8.88 12.29
C VAL A 139 6.12 -8.33 13.65
N GLU A 140 7.04 -8.97 14.35
CA GLU A 140 7.54 -8.55 15.66
C GLU A 140 8.11 -7.14 15.64
N LYS A 141 9.02 -6.86 14.71
CA LYS A 141 9.70 -5.56 14.62
C LYS A 141 8.78 -4.44 14.17
N THR A 142 7.92 -4.69 13.19
CA THR A 142 6.94 -3.69 12.74
C THR A 142 5.89 -3.41 13.81
N LEU A 143 5.44 -4.44 14.55
CA LEU A 143 4.49 -4.31 15.66
C LEU A 143 5.10 -3.54 16.83
N ALA A 144 6.34 -3.83 17.20
CA ALA A 144 7.04 -3.10 18.27
C ALA A 144 7.15 -1.60 17.94
N ARG A 145 7.46 -1.25 16.69
CA ARG A 145 7.48 0.13 16.23
C ARG A 145 6.09 0.77 16.27
N MET A 146 5.09 0.11 15.74
CA MET A 146 3.69 0.55 15.77
C MET A 146 3.22 0.87 17.20
N GLN A 147 3.49 -0.02 18.14
CA GLN A 147 3.10 0.18 19.55
C GLN A 147 3.83 1.35 20.21
N ALA A 148 5.10 1.58 19.85
CA ALA A 148 5.86 2.73 20.33
C ALA A 148 5.26 4.04 19.80
N ASP A 149 4.90 4.09 18.51
CA ASP A 149 4.29 5.27 17.90
C ASP A 149 2.89 5.54 18.47
N GLU A 150 2.07 4.50 18.68
CA GLU A 150 0.77 4.63 19.36
C GLU A 150 0.92 5.17 20.78
N ALA A 151 1.94 4.72 21.52
CA ALA A 151 2.21 5.23 22.88
C ALA A 151 2.62 6.70 22.85
N ALA A 152 3.47 7.11 21.88
CA ALA A 152 3.87 8.50 21.70
C ALA A 152 2.67 9.39 21.31
N CYS A 153 1.82 8.97 20.37
CA CYS A 153 0.60 9.68 19.99
C CYS A 153 -0.36 9.83 21.18
N ARG A 154 -0.59 8.77 21.96
CA ARG A 154 -1.42 8.84 23.18
C ARG A 154 -0.87 9.83 24.20
N ALA A 155 0.44 9.86 24.41
CA ALA A 155 1.08 10.81 25.30
C ALA A 155 0.94 12.27 24.81
N ALA A 156 0.85 12.47 23.49
CA ALA A 156 0.58 13.77 22.88
C ALA A 156 -0.93 14.15 22.84
N GLY A 157 -1.82 13.29 23.34
CA GLY A 157 -3.27 13.52 23.31
C GLY A 157 -3.98 13.06 22.00
N GLU A 158 -3.27 12.36 21.13
CA GLU A 158 -3.74 11.89 19.81
C GLU A 158 -4.06 10.38 19.86
N ALA A 159 -4.94 9.96 20.75
CA ALA A 159 -5.21 8.54 21.02
C ALA A 159 -5.72 7.73 19.82
N ASN A 160 -6.33 8.39 18.83
CA ASN A 160 -6.89 7.77 17.62
C ASN A 160 -6.11 8.14 16.35
N ALA A 161 -4.81 8.41 16.46
CA ALA A 161 -3.97 8.72 15.31
C ALA A 161 -3.96 7.55 14.31
N SER A 162 -4.07 7.87 13.03
CA SER A 162 -3.94 6.91 11.92
C SER A 162 -2.48 6.63 11.67
N ILE A 163 -1.97 5.46 12.10
CA ILE A 163 -0.55 5.16 12.06
C ILE A 163 -0.26 4.08 11.01
N LEU A 164 0.77 4.33 10.22
CA LEU A 164 1.37 3.41 9.27
C LEU A 164 2.84 3.23 9.62
N VAL A 165 3.27 1.98 9.74
CA VAL A 165 4.69 1.61 9.84
C VAL A 165 5.07 0.78 8.64
N HIS A 166 6.21 1.09 8.01
CA HIS A 166 6.73 0.25 6.93
C HIS A 166 8.20 -0.08 7.13
N CYS A 167 8.68 -1.11 6.43
CA CYS A 167 10.06 -1.58 6.54
C CYS A 167 10.76 -1.59 5.17
N ASP A 168 12.06 -1.87 5.16
CA ASP A 168 12.81 -2.16 3.94
C ASP A 168 12.68 -3.63 3.54
N SER A 169 13.17 -3.98 2.36
CA SER A 169 13.26 -5.36 1.84
C SER A 169 14.57 -5.60 1.12
N ARG A 170 14.96 -6.88 1.01
CA ARG A 170 15.99 -7.30 0.07
C ARG A 170 15.36 -7.60 -1.26
N ILE A 171 15.98 -7.18 -2.35
CA ILE A 171 15.55 -7.56 -3.69
C ILE A 171 16.21 -8.89 -4.04
N VAL A 172 15.39 -9.86 -4.43
CA VAL A 172 15.85 -11.18 -4.84
C VAL A 172 15.29 -11.56 -6.21
N ASP A 173 15.97 -12.49 -6.89
CA ASP A 173 15.48 -13.05 -8.14
C ASP A 173 14.41 -14.15 -7.89
N ARG A 174 13.96 -14.77 -8.98
CA ARG A 174 12.96 -15.84 -8.93
C ARG A 174 13.36 -17.00 -8.00
N GLU A 175 14.63 -17.31 -7.91
CA GLU A 175 15.23 -18.39 -7.09
C GLU A 175 15.69 -17.91 -5.69
N LEU A 176 15.28 -16.71 -5.26
CA LEU A 176 15.64 -16.08 -3.98
C LEU A 176 17.12 -15.70 -3.84
N ARG A 177 17.88 -15.61 -4.94
CA ARG A 177 19.25 -15.10 -4.89
C ARG A 177 19.25 -13.58 -4.80
N GLU A 178 20.04 -13.02 -3.90
CA GLU A 178 20.05 -11.58 -3.64
C GLU A 178 20.56 -10.78 -4.87
N ILE A 179 19.75 -9.80 -5.28
CA ILE A 179 20.09 -8.78 -6.29
C ILE A 179 20.60 -7.50 -5.59
N ALA A 180 19.91 -7.11 -4.49
CA ALA A 180 20.31 -5.95 -3.70
C ALA A 180 19.84 -6.10 -2.24
N PRO A 181 20.65 -5.66 -1.26
CA PRO A 181 20.35 -5.82 0.16
C PRO A 181 19.28 -4.86 0.69
N SER A 182 18.91 -3.83 -0.07
CA SER A 182 17.92 -2.81 0.32
C SER A 182 17.16 -2.31 -0.91
N PHE A 183 15.85 -2.45 -0.88
CA PHE A 183 14.95 -1.89 -1.89
C PHE A 183 14.96 -0.35 -1.86
N VAL A 184 14.93 0.23 -0.67
CA VAL A 184 14.97 1.68 -0.45
C VAL A 184 16.22 2.30 -1.07
N ALA A 185 17.40 1.71 -0.81
CA ALA A 185 18.65 2.19 -1.39
C ALA A 185 18.71 1.98 -2.91
N TYR A 186 18.23 0.82 -3.38
CA TYR A 186 18.21 0.48 -4.80
C TYR A 186 17.33 1.43 -5.62
N GLN A 187 16.13 1.72 -5.12
CA GLN A 187 15.17 2.65 -5.72
C GLN A 187 15.48 4.13 -5.42
N LYS A 188 16.47 4.40 -4.57
CA LYS A 188 16.83 5.77 -4.11
C LYS A 188 15.62 6.47 -3.46
N MET A 189 14.87 5.72 -2.69
CA MET A 189 13.77 6.25 -1.90
C MET A 189 14.28 6.99 -0.67
N THR A 190 13.44 7.85 -0.12
CA THR A 190 13.71 8.58 1.13
C THR A 190 12.50 8.38 2.04
N PRO A 191 12.51 7.35 2.92
CA PRO A 191 11.35 6.99 3.74
C PRO A 191 10.81 8.12 4.63
N SER A 192 11.66 9.06 5.05
CA SER A 192 11.22 10.24 5.83
C SER A 192 10.43 11.27 5.01
N ARG A 193 10.36 11.15 3.69
CA ARG A 193 9.58 12.05 2.83
C ARG A 193 8.13 11.56 2.69
N CYS A 194 7.42 11.54 3.80
CA CYS A 194 6.04 11.08 3.92
C CYS A 194 5.02 12.19 4.22
N GLN A 195 5.37 13.46 3.98
CA GLN A 195 4.39 14.55 4.05
C GLN A 195 3.43 14.50 2.86
N LEU A 196 2.19 14.94 3.05
CA LEU A 196 1.12 14.85 2.06
C LEU A 196 1.54 15.38 0.67
N GLN A 197 2.18 16.56 0.61
CA GLN A 197 2.68 17.14 -0.65
C GLN A 197 3.73 16.29 -1.35
N GLN A 198 4.49 15.49 -0.60
CA GLN A 198 5.53 14.62 -1.15
C GLN A 198 4.92 13.34 -1.70
N LEU A 199 3.99 12.75 -0.97
CA LEU A 199 3.29 11.51 -1.35
C LEU A 199 2.34 11.71 -2.54
N LEU A 200 1.81 12.93 -2.75
CA LEU A 200 1.06 13.27 -3.96
C LEU A 200 1.90 13.14 -5.22
N VAL A 201 3.23 13.32 -5.12
CA VAL A 201 4.18 13.28 -6.25
C VAL A 201 4.88 11.92 -6.36
N GLN A 202 5.26 11.33 -5.24
CA GLN A 202 6.00 10.08 -5.23
C GLN A 202 5.69 9.28 -3.97
N ASN A 203 5.24 8.03 -4.17
CA ASN A 203 5.08 7.08 -3.09
C ASN A 203 6.45 6.66 -2.52
N ASN A 204 6.56 6.62 -1.20
CA ASN A 204 7.72 6.13 -0.46
C ASN A 204 7.38 4.94 0.45
N VAL A 205 6.18 4.39 0.33
CA VAL A 205 5.68 3.22 1.07
C VAL A 205 5.43 2.09 0.08
N VAL A 206 5.80 0.87 0.43
CA VAL A 206 5.58 -0.33 -0.39
C VAL A 206 4.51 -1.19 0.26
N GLY A 207 3.53 -1.67 -0.51
CA GLY A 207 2.38 -2.42 -0.01
C GLY A 207 2.77 -3.63 0.84
N GLY A 208 3.63 -4.50 0.32
CA GLY A 208 4.14 -5.67 1.04
C GLY A 208 5.00 -5.37 2.27
N ALA A 209 5.39 -4.09 2.49
CA ALA A 209 6.22 -3.66 3.62
C ALA A 209 5.42 -3.10 4.80
N LEU A 210 4.14 -2.73 4.61
CA LEU A 210 3.39 -1.92 5.56
C LEU A 210 2.62 -2.73 6.59
N MET A 211 2.53 -2.12 7.78
CA MET A 211 1.55 -2.40 8.82
C MET A 211 0.77 -1.12 9.09
N MET A 212 -0.54 -1.23 9.25
CA MET A 212 -1.40 -0.12 9.65
C MET A 212 -2.15 -0.47 10.94
N ASN A 213 -2.41 0.53 11.78
CA ASN A 213 -3.28 0.35 12.91
C ASN A 213 -4.76 0.40 12.47
N ARG A 214 -5.63 -0.04 13.37
CA ARG A 214 -7.06 -0.05 13.11
C ARG A 214 -7.64 1.32 12.78
N ALA A 215 -7.18 2.36 13.46
CA ALA A 215 -7.63 3.73 13.22
C ALA A 215 -7.40 4.19 11.77
N LEU A 216 -6.27 3.78 11.17
CA LEU A 216 -6.00 4.04 9.75
C LEU A 216 -6.89 3.20 8.84
N ALA A 217 -7.03 1.90 9.11
CA ALA A 217 -7.85 1.01 8.29
C ALA A 217 -9.34 1.44 8.27
N GLU A 218 -9.88 1.85 9.42
CA GLU A 218 -11.27 2.31 9.55
C GLU A 218 -11.56 3.64 8.84
N ARG A 219 -10.55 4.42 8.46
CA ARG A 219 -10.73 5.62 7.63
C ARG A 219 -10.94 5.32 6.16
N ILE A 220 -10.55 4.12 5.70
CA ILE A 220 -10.74 3.71 4.31
C ILE A 220 -12.13 3.08 4.20
N THR A 221 -13.12 3.92 3.93
CA THR A 221 -14.55 3.54 3.94
C THR A 221 -15.14 3.34 2.55
N GLU A 222 -14.42 3.75 1.50
CA GLU A 222 -14.86 3.62 0.12
C GLU A 222 -13.67 3.40 -0.82
N ILE A 223 -13.93 2.76 -1.97
CA ILE A 223 -12.95 2.65 -3.04
C ILE A 223 -12.97 3.97 -3.82
N PRO A 224 -11.84 4.69 -3.90
CA PRO A 224 -11.80 5.97 -4.60
C PRO A 224 -12.07 5.81 -6.10
N ALA A 225 -12.63 6.85 -6.72
CA ALA A 225 -12.87 6.86 -8.16
C ALA A 225 -11.58 6.69 -8.97
N HIS A 226 -10.48 7.29 -8.49
CA HIS A 226 -9.15 7.14 -9.06
C HIS A 226 -8.13 6.87 -7.94
N CYS A 227 -7.35 5.82 -8.12
CA CYS A 227 -6.25 5.41 -7.25
C CYS A 227 -5.08 4.95 -8.13
N VAL A 228 -3.89 5.44 -7.87
CA VAL A 228 -2.69 4.99 -8.60
C VAL A 228 -2.27 3.61 -8.12
N MET A 229 -2.15 3.46 -6.79
CA MET A 229 -1.89 2.19 -6.11
C MET A 229 -2.43 2.25 -4.68
N HIS A 230 -2.87 1.11 -4.17
CA HIS A 230 -3.45 0.99 -2.82
C HIS A 230 -2.50 1.47 -1.72
N ASP A 231 -1.21 1.16 -1.82
CA ASP A 231 -0.20 1.55 -0.85
C ASP A 231 0.02 3.07 -0.81
N GLN A 232 0.02 3.74 -1.96
CA GLN A 232 0.08 5.21 -2.03
C GLN A 232 -1.19 5.83 -1.45
N TRP A 233 -2.36 5.26 -1.73
CA TRP A 233 -3.62 5.74 -1.14
C TRP A 233 -3.61 5.65 0.38
N ILE A 234 -3.22 4.50 0.92
CA ILE A 234 -3.10 4.29 2.37
C ILE A 234 -2.09 5.27 2.98
N ALA A 235 -0.95 5.49 2.31
CA ALA A 235 0.06 6.44 2.75
C ALA A 235 -0.46 7.90 2.74
N LEU A 236 -1.25 8.30 1.75
CA LEU A 236 -1.91 9.61 1.72
C LEU A 236 -2.85 9.78 2.92
N VAL A 237 -3.67 8.77 3.23
CA VAL A 237 -4.57 8.79 4.40
C VAL A 237 -3.78 8.90 5.69
N ALA A 238 -2.75 8.06 5.88
CA ALA A 238 -1.90 8.11 7.07
C ALA A 238 -1.21 9.48 7.23
N SER A 239 -0.69 10.03 6.15
CA SER A 239 -0.03 11.35 6.16
C SER A 239 -0.99 12.53 6.45
N ALA A 240 -2.25 12.41 6.02
CA ALA A 240 -3.22 13.47 6.24
C ALA A 240 -3.82 13.45 7.65
N PHE A 241 -3.97 12.28 8.26
CA PHE A 241 -4.73 12.10 9.51
C PHE A 241 -3.93 11.45 10.65
N GLY A 242 -2.62 11.35 10.51
CA GLY A 242 -1.80 10.72 11.53
C GLY A 242 -0.32 10.72 11.20
N HIS A 243 0.31 9.54 11.25
CA HIS A 243 1.76 9.39 11.24
C HIS A 243 2.22 8.23 10.36
N ILE A 244 3.39 8.39 9.72
CA ILE A 244 4.08 7.32 8.98
C ILE A 244 5.48 7.20 9.53
N ASP A 245 5.87 5.97 9.90
CA ASP A 245 7.21 5.69 10.37
C ASP A 245 7.86 4.51 9.64
N PHE A 246 9.17 4.39 9.78
CA PHE A 246 10.00 3.47 9.01
C PHE A 246 10.93 2.66 9.91
N VAL A 247 10.91 1.34 9.74
CA VAL A 247 11.88 0.40 10.32
C VAL A 247 13.02 0.22 9.31
N PRO A 248 14.25 0.72 9.59
CA PRO A 248 15.35 0.71 8.63
C PRO A 248 16.03 -0.66 8.52
N GLU A 249 15.24 -1.72 8.49
CA GLU A 249 15.68 -3.10 8.37
C GLU A 249 14.96 -3.79 7.22
N SER A 250 15.70 -4.59 6.45
CA SER A 250 15.12 -5.44 5.40
C SER A 250 14.46 -6.65 6.03
N LEU A 251 13.14 -6.62 6.16
CA LEU A 251 12.36 -7.62 6.89
C LEU A 251 11.62 -8.62 5.99
N TYR A 252 11.79 -8.53 4.67
CA TYR A 252 11.27 -9.52 3.72
C TYR A 252 12.11 -9.54 2.45
N LEU A 253 11.95 -10.59 1.68
CA LEU A 253 12.56 -10.80 0.38
C LEU A 253 11.53 -10.39 -0.69
N TYR A 254 11.76 -9.24 -1.32
CA TYR A 254 10.97 -8.77 -2.46
C TYR A 254 11.42 -9.52 -3.72
N ARG A 255 10.58 -10.42 -4.19
CA ARG A 255 10.89 -11.25 -5.36
C ARG A 255 10.63 -10.50 -6.65
N GLN A 256 11.65 -10.45 -7.52
CA GLN A 256 11.57 -9.86 -8.84
C GLN A 256 11.50 -10.94 -9.92
N HIS A 257 10.41 -10.96 -10.66
CA HIS A 257 10.17 -11.83 -11.80
C HIS A 257 9.43 -11.08 -12.91
N GLY A 258 9.23 -11.72 -14.10
CA GLY A 258 8.66 -11.04 -15.27
C GLY A 258 7.20 -10.59 -15.13
N ASP A 259 6.48 -11.14 -14.16
CA ASP A 259 5.04 -10.93 -13.96
C ASP A 259 4.70 -9.94 -12.83
N ASN A 260 5.72 -9.28 -12.22
CA ASN A 260 5.46 -8.25 -11.21
C ASN A 260 4.72 -7.04 -11.82
N VAL A 261 3.70 -6.53 -11.11
CA VAL A 261 2.94 -5.33 -11.53
C VAL A 261 3.85 -4.11 -11.63
N LEU A 262 4.78 -3.95 -10.67
CA LEU A 262 5.82 -2.91 -10.67
C LEU A 262 7.17 -3.57 -10.39
N GLY A 263 8.04 -3.64 -11.39
CA GLY A 263 9.41 -4.16 -11.21
C GLY A 263 10.37 -3.13 -10.62
N ALA A 264 11.38 -3.58 -9.85
CA ALA A 264 12.46 -2.72 -9.37
C ALA A 264 13.38 -2.32 -10.54
N GLY A 265 13.34 -1.07 -10.99
CA GLY A 265 14.17 -0.55 -12.07
C GLY A 265 15.47 0.10 -11.58
N LYS A 266 16.64 -0.22 -12.20
CA LYS A 266 17.88 0.53 -11.95
C LYS A 266 17.75 1.98 -12.44
N GLY A 267 17.41 2.92 -11.56
CA GLY A 267 17.38 4.34 -11.87
C GLY A 267 18.80 4.91 -12.09
N SER A 268 19.32 4.87 -13.30
CA SER A 268 20.58 5.58 -13.64
C SER A 268 20.27 7.06 -13.84
N ARG A 269 20.81 7.94 -12.96
CA ARG A 269 20.65 9.40 -13.02
C ARG A 269 20.96 10.00 -14.40
N ILE A 270 22.04 9.56 -15.01
CA ILE A 270 22.52 10.09 -16.29
C ILE A 270 21.66 9.62 -17.45
N MET A 271 21.24 8.34 -17.45
CA MET A 271 20.44 7.76 -18.53
C MET A 271 19.01 8.29 -18.54
N GLU A 272 18.44 8.60 -17.38
CA GLU A 272 17.09 9.17 -17.27
C GLU A 272 17.04 10.62 -17.80
N ILE A 273 18.09 11.41 -17.50
CA ILE A 273 18.24 12.78 -18.03
C ILE A 273 18.56 12.74 -19.52
N LEU A 274 19.53 11.95 -19.96
CA LEU A 274 19.94 11.83 -21.35
C LEU A 274 18.80 11.28 -22.23
N GLY A 275 18.01 10.33 -21.72
CA GLY A 275 16.84 9.81 -22.42
C GLY A 275 15.79 10.89 -22.71
N ARG A 276 15.57 11.83 -21.78
CA ARG A 276 14.65 12.97 -21.95
C ARG A 276 15.15 14.03 -22.96
N PHE A 277 16.47 14.15 -23.12
CA PHE A 277 17.08 15.02 -24.13
C PHE A 277 17.37 14.30 -25.47
N GLY A 278 16.93 13.04 -25.61
CA GLY A 278 17.15 12.24 -26.81
C GLY A 278 18.57 11.70 -26.97
N LEU A 279 19.41 11.83 -25.94
CA LEU A 279 20.79 11.34 -25.87
C LEU A 279 20.84 10.11 -24.95
N GLY A 280 21.06 8.91 -25.50
CA GLY A 280 21.22 7.68 -24.71
C GLY A 280 19.99 6.77 -24.70
N ARG A 281 19.63 6.23 -25.86
CA ARG A 281 18.56 5.23 -26.02
C ARG A 281 19.01 3.86 -25.50
N LYS A 282 18.36 3.36 -24.40
CA LYS A 282 18.51 1.96 -23.98
C LYS A 282 17.26 1.11 -24.26
N ASP A 283 16.07 1.72 -24.40
CA ASP A 283 14.79 0.98 -24.46
C ASP A 283 14.01 1.16 -25.76
N GLY A 284 14.60 1.71 -26.81
CA GLY A 284 13.95 1.86 -28.12
C GLY A 284 12.76 2.83 -28.17
N LYS A 285 12.32 3.40 -27.04
CA LYS A 285 11.16 4.31 -26.97
C LYS A 285 11.45 5.67 -27.61
N THR A 286 10.51 6.17 -28.38
CA THR A 286 10.58 7.52 -28.97
C THR A 286 10.33 8.60 -27.91
N LYS A 287 10.78 9.85 -28.19
CA LYS A 287 10.48 11.00 -27.30
C LYS A 287 8.96 11.16 -27.09
N ALA A 288 8.16 10.99 -28.15
CA ALA A 288 6.71 11.10 -28.08
C ALA A 288 6.09 10.05 -27.15
N GLU A 289 6.58 8.82 -27.14
CA GLU A 289 6.12 7.76 -26.23
C GLU A 289 6.51 8.05 -24.78
N MET A 290 7.69 8.61 -24.52
CA MET A 290 8.11 9.02 -23.18
C MET A 290 7.29 10.20 -22.67
N ASP A 291 7.01 11.18 -23.52
CA ASP A 291 6.18 12.34 -23.17
C ASP A 291 4.74 11.89 -22.89
N ALA A 292 4.15 11.02 -23.71
CA ALA A 292 2.83 10.46 -23.50
C ALA A 292 2.73 9.62 -22.22
N HIS A 293 3.77 8.83 -21.90
CA HIS A 293 3.84 8.10 -20.64
C HIS A 293 3.90 9.04 -19.44
N SER A 294 4.74 10.07 -19.48
CA SER A 294 4.84 11.07 -18.41
C SER A 294 3.52 11.80 -18.19
N GLN A 295 2.85 12.23 -19.26
CA GLN A 295 1.54 12.87 -19.20
C GLN A 295 0.48 11.97 -18.54
N ARG A 296 0.48 10.68 -18.87
CA ARG A 296 -0.43 9.70 -18.24
C ARG A 296 -0.17 9.61 -16.74
N VAL A 297 1.08 9.44 -16.32
CA VAL A 297 1.45 9.35 -14.90
C VAL A 297 1.00 10.61 -14.14
N TYR A 298 1.30 11.80 -14.65
CA TYR A 298 0.86 13.05 -14.00
C TYR A 298 -0.67 13.15 -13.93
N ARG A 299 -1.37 12.77 -15.00
CA ARG A 299 -2.84 12.77 -15.01
C ARG A 299 -3.43 11.89 -13.92
N GLU A 300 -2.92 10.65 -13.76
CA GLU A 300 -3.39 9.74 -12.72
C GLU A 300 -3.13 10.31 -11.32
N MET A 301 -1.98 10.95 -11.10
CA MET A 301 -1.68 11.61 -9.82
C MET A 301 -2.65 12.75 -9.50
N PHE A 302 -3.03 13.57 -10.49
CA PHE A 302 -4.00 14.64 -10.30
C PHE A 302 -5.40 14.09 -10.03
N LEU A 303 -5.84 13.07 -10.78
CA LEU A 303 -7.11 12.39 -10.56
C LEU A 303 -7.19 11.72 -9.19
N GLN A 304 -6.11 11.10 -8.74
CA GLN A 304 -6.01 10.56 -7.38
C GLN A 304 -6.15 11.67 -6.32
N ALA A 305 -5.49 12.81 -6.51
CA ALA A 305 -5.60 13.94 -5.59
C ALA A 305 -7.01 14.53 -5.55
N GLU A 306 -7.71 14.60 -6.69
CA GLU A 306 -9.13 15.02 -6.77
C GLU A 306 -10.01 14.01 -6.03
N SER A 307 -9.80 12.70 -6.22
CA SER A 307 -10.53 11.66 -5.50
C SER A 307 -10.27 11.74 -4.00
N PHE A 308 -9.01 11.94 -3.58
CA PHE A 308 -8.65 12.11 -2.17
C PHE A 308 -9.33 13.33 -1.56
N ARG A 309 -9.34 14.44 -2.28
CA ARG A 309 -10.03 15.67 -1.86
C ARG A 309 -11.54 15.44 -1.68
N SER A 310 -12.15 14.66 -2.58
CA SER A 310 -13.58 14.33 -2.52
C SER A 310 -13.93 13.41 -1.36
N CYS A 311 -13.21 12.29 -1.20
CA CYS A 311 -13.48 11.30 -0.15
C CYS A 311 -13.34 11.90 1.26
N PHE A 312 -12.39 12.82 1.48
CA PHE A 312 -12.05 13.35 2.79
C PHE A 312 -12.39 14.83 2.99
N ASP A 313 -13.24 15.43 2.15
CA ASP A 313 -13.51 16.87 2.21
C ASP A 313 -13.94 17.36 3.60
N ALA A 314 -14.83 16.65 4.26
CA ALA A 314 -15.35 17.05 5.56
C ALA A 314 -14.27 17.02 6.68
N GLU A 315 -13.26 16.17 6.56
CA GLU A 315 -12.25 15.92 7.60
C GLU A 315 -10.96 16.72 7.38
N LEU A 316 -10.66 17.09 6.12
CA LEU A 316 -9.44 17.81 5.78
C LEU A 316 -9.41 19.23 6.36
N SER A 317 -8.29 19.62 6.98
CA SER A 317 -8.04 20.98 7.43
C SER A 317 -7.98 21.96 6.24
N ALA A 318 -8.21 23.24 6.51
CA ALA A 318 -8.11 24.29 5.49
C ALA A 318 -6.75 24.30 4.76
N LYS A 319 -5.65 24.01 5.48
CA LYS A 319 -4.30 23.92 4.92
C LYS A 319 -4.16 22.75 3.95
N GLN A 320 -4.69 21.58 4.29
CA GLN A 320 -4.66 20.40 3.43
C GLN A 320 -5.53 20.61 2.19
N LYS A 321 -6.72 21.19 2.34
CA LYS A 321 -7.59 21.57 1.22
C LYS A 321 -6.86 22.51 0.25
N GLN A 322 -6.25 23.57 0.77
CA GLN A 322 -5.47 24.52 -0.05
C GLN A 322 -4.31 23.84 -0.78
N LEU A 323 -3.64 22.87 -0.14
CA LEU A 323 -2.55 22.12 -0.74
C LEU A 323 -3.04 21.23 -1.88
N LEU A 324 -4.13 20.48 -1.70
CA LEU A 324 -4.73 19.64 -2.73
C LEU A 324 -5.27 20.49 -3.91
N ASP A 325 -5.94 21.61 -3.63
CA ASP A 325 -6.42 22.54 -4.64
C ASP A 325 -5.25 23.16 -5.44
N ALA A 326 -4.14 23.48 -4.76
CA ALA A 326 -2.92 23.95 -5.43
C ALA A 326 -2.34 22.87 -6.36
N PHE A 327 -2.28 21.62 -5.92
CA PHE A 327 -1.77 20.49 -6.71
C PHE A 327 -2.63 20.23 -7.94
N THR A 328 -3.93 20.07 -7.78
CA THR A 328 -4.89 19.81 -8.88
C THR A 328 -5.04 20.98 -9.85
N SER A 329 -4.66 22.20 -9.43
CA SER A 329 -4.63 23.39 -10.33
C SER A 329 -3.42 23.42 -11.27
N ILE A 330 -2.35 22.63 -11.00
CA ILE A 330 -1.10 22.67 -11.77
C ILE A 330 -1.33 22.53 -13.28
N PRO A 331 -2.12 21.57 -13.80
CA PRO A 331 -2.33 21.43 -15.25
C PRO A 331 -2.88 22.70 -15.93
N LYS A 332 -3.68 23.48 -15.21
CA LYS A 332 -4.38 24.67 -15.73
C LYS A 332 -3.54 25.96 -15.67
N ARG A 333 -2.33 25.91 -15.08
CA ARG A 333 -1.47 27.08 -14.88
C ARG A 333 -0.55 27.32 -16.09
N SER A 334 -0.10 28.57 -16.27
CA SER A 334 1.01 28.87 -17.16
C SER A 334 2.29 28.15 -16.70
N ARG A 335 3.27 27.98 -17.58
CA ARG A 335 4.53 27.27 -17.26
C ARG A 335 5.24 27.86 -16.03
N LEU A 336 5.36 29.17 -15.92
CA LEU A 336 5.93 29.80 -14.73
C LEU A 336 5.06 29.55 -13.49
N GLY A 337 3.72 29.63 -13.64
CA GLY A 337 2.77 29.32 -12.57
C GLY A 337 2.89 27.87 -12.06
N LYS A 338 3.11 26.88 -12.93
CA LYS A 338 3.39 25.49 -12.56
C LYS A 338 4.63 25.40 -11.69
N ILE A 339 5.77 25.96 -12.17
CA ILE A 339 7.06 25.94 -11.45
C ILE A 339 6.92 26.62 -10.08
N CYS A 340 6.33 27.81 -10.04
CA CYS A 340 6.08 28.52 -8.77
C CYS A 340 5.23 27.71 -7.80
N THR A 341 4.20 27.02 -8.28
CA THR A 341 3.33 26.19 -7.45
C THR A 341 4.09 24.98 -6.90
N ILE A 342 4.82 24.25 -7.75
CA ILE A 342 5.65 23.09 -7.35
C ILE A 342 6.64 23.47 -6.24
N LEU A 343 7.38 24.57 -6.44
CA LEU A 343 8.40 25.00 -5.49
C LEU A 343 7.78 25.54 -4.19
N ARG A 344 6.71 26.34 -4.30
CA ARG A 344 6.04 26.95 -3.13
C ARG A 344 5.44 25.92 -2.18
N TYR A 345 4.82 24.87 -2.70
CA TYR A 345 4.14 23.85 -1.92
C TYR A 345 5.00 22.60 -1.65
N GLY A 346 6.19 22.50 -2.26
CA GLY A 346 7.10 21.39 -2.07
C GLY A 346 6.64 20.10 -2.74
N PHE A 347 5.95 20.19 -3.87
CA PHE A 347 5.59 19.04 -4.72
C PHE A 347 6.82 18.52 -5.44
N THR A 348 7.69 17.80 -4.72
CA THR A 348 9.01 17.45 -5.22
C THR A 348 9.29 15.96 -5.07
N TYR A 349 9.97 15.39 -6.06
CA TYR A 349 10.48 14.03 -6.03
C TYR A 349 11.63 13.84 -5.00
N ASN A 350 11.93 12.60 -4.64
CA ASN A 350 13.09 12.24 -3.81
C ASN A 350 14.40 12.72 -4.43
N LEU A 351 14.48 12.69 -5.75
CA LEU A 351 15.67 13.09 -6.50
C LEU A 351 15.46 14.48 -7.13
N PHE A 352 16.34 15.42 -6.79
CA PHE A 352 16.25 16.80 -7.27
C PHE A 352 16.16 16.91 -8.80
N HIS A 353 16.91 16.10 -9.55
CA HIS A 353 16.85 16.12 -11.02
C HIS A 353 15.49 15.67 -11.58
N ARG A 354 14.72 14.81 -10.87
CA ARG A 354 13.35 14.47 -11.25
C ARG A 354 12.43 15.67 -11.07
N THR A 355 12.57 16.41 -9.96
CA THR A 355 11.83 17.66 -9.75
C THR A 355 12.14 18.71 -10.82
N VAL A 356 13.43 18.85 -11.21
CA VAL A 356 13.80 19.73 -12.34
C VAL A 356 13.15 19.24 -13.64
N GLY A 357 13.17 17.94 -13.90
CA GLY A 357 12.48 17.35 -15.04
C GLY A 357 10.98 17.62 -15.01
N GLU A 358 10.32 17.47 -13.86
CA GLU A 358 8.91 17.82 -13.66
C GLU A 358 8.66 19.29 -14.02
N CYS A 359 9.43 20.22 -13.47
CA CYS A 359 9.29 21.64 -13.76
C CYS A 359 9.46 21.98 -15.26
N LEU A 360 10.28 21.22 -15.98
CA LEU A 360 10.55 21.44 -17.40
C LEU A 360 9.49 20.81 -18.32
N PHE A 361 8.95 19.63 -17.94
CA PHE A 361 8.17 18.78 -18.84
C PHE A 361 6.71 18.55 -18.40
N ILE A 362 6.30 19.03 -17.23
CA ILE A 362 4.89 18.98 -16.83
C ILE A 362 4.05 19.87 -17.74
N GLN A 363 3.11 19.26 -18.47
CA GLN A 363 2.26 19.95 -19.45
C GLN A 363 0.86 20.20 -18.89
#